data_75a43b85cf158167b00f73f07e5ac842
#
_entry.id   75a43b85cf158167b00f73f07e5ac842
#
_cell.length_a   1.000
_cell.length_b   1.000
_cell.length_c   1.000
_cell.angle_alpha   90.00
_cell.angle_beta   90.00
_cell.angle_gamma   90.00
#
_symmetry.space_group_name_H-M   'P 1'
#
loop_
_entity.id
_entity.type
_entity.pdbx_description
1 polymer ?
#
loop_
_entity_poly.entity_id
_entity_poly.type
_entity_poly.pdbx_seq_one_letter_code
_entity_poly.pdbx_strand_id
1 'polypeptide(L)'
;MEGEKLRVTVKPGEYVYLDLSKRYFPLPGEVSSAGLGEPIITPEKVHLPVHCGDVDQGGKPGVAWDFNLLSLDGYSPETGWIRIDTSKLASIHIASLEKRRSVQRKASKSKKAGRVLAKYSKRERNRAGKHQLEIARVVQSVCGSVGLEELEKQGMYTRSRIWNRRISRGDWRSITRILVGRLGEAGVKELDPYGSSSYCSKCGWFNRDLNGADVFVCGGCGLRLDRQLNAAINLYMRMRFGYTEKWVGGRKRVELRMEGASRVAWWDRVVLPSLVGGCVLTGAERSDPDELVRGLHDAVRPKLHYAYDRYADAYLRIPT
;
A
#
# COMPACT_ATOMS: atom_id res chain seq x y z
N MET A 1 -2.01 -33.84 14.40
CA MET A 1 -3.48 -33.79 14.26
C MET A 1 -4.00 -35.20 14.19
N GLU A 2 -5.09 -35.50 14.87
CA GLU A 2 -5.76 -36.79 14.79
C GLU A 2 -7.13 -36.56 14.11
N GLY A 3 -7.20 -36.82 12.82
CA GLY A 3 -8.36 -36.46 12.00
C GLY A 3 -8.62 -34.95 11.98
N GLU A 4 -9.86 -34.51 12.26
CA GLU A 4 -10.21 -33.08 12.36
C GLU A 4 -10.04 -32.48 13.76
N LYS A 5 -9.25 -33.12 14.64
CA LYS A 5 -9.00 -32.64 16.01
C LYS A 5 -7.56 -32.19 16.18
N LEU A 6 -7.37 -31.02 16.77
CA LEU A 6 -6.07 -30.53 17.22
C LEU A 6 -5.87 -30.92 18.67
N ARG A 7 -4.84 -31.71 18.97
CA ARG A 7 -4.42 -32.04 20.33
C ARG A 7 -3.53 -30.91 20.86
N VAL A 8 -3.90 -30.32 21.97
CA VAL A 8 -3.13 -29.28 22.67
C VAL A 8 -2.72 -29.82 24.04
N THR A 9 -1.42 -29.77 24.34
CA THR A 9 -0.90 -30.12 25.65
C THR A 9 -1.13 -28.97 26.61
N VAL A 10 -1.85 -29.19 27.70
CA VAL A 10 -2.09 -28.17 28.74
C VAL A 10 -1.08 -28.32 29.87
N LYS A 11 -0.75 -29.57 30.24
CA LYS A 11 0.30 -29.94 31.17
C LYS A 11 0.92 -31.28 30.72
N PRO A 12 2.10 -31.65 31.22
CA PRO A 12 2.65 -32.99 30.96
C PRO A 12 1.63 -34.09 31.22
N GLY A 13 1.27 -34.86 30.18
CA GLY A 13 0.29 -35.94 30.26
C GLY A 13 -1.19 -35.52 30.18
N GLU A 14 -1.50 -34.21 30.15
CA GLU A 14 -2.87 -33.68 30.07
C GLU A 14 -3.10 -32.99 28.73
N TYR A 15 -4.09 -33.44 27.97
CA TYR A 15 -4.37 -32.97 26.61
C TYR A 15 -5.80 -32.47 26.47
N VAL A 16 -6.00 -31.41 25.70
CA VAL A 16 -7.31 -30.94 25.26
C VAL A 16 -7.39 -31.11 23.73
N TYR A 17 -8.51 -31.65 23.28
CA TYR A 17 -8.77 -31.85 21.84
C TYR A 17 -9.74 -30.77 21.38
N LEU A 18 -9.28 -29.95 20.41
CA LEU A 18 -10.10 -28.92 19.79
C LEU A 18 -10.66 -29.44 18.47
N ASP A 19 -11.98 -29.39 18.33
CA ASP A 19 -12.67 -29.80 17.10
C ASP A 19 -12.49 -28.74 16.02
N LEU A 20 -11.83 -29.10 14.94
CA LEU A 20 -11.57 -28.23 13.79
C LEU A 20 -12.65 -28.34 12.70
N SER A 21 -13.67 -29.21 12.87
CA SER A 21 -14.78 -29.31 11.91
C SER A 21 -15.57 -28.01 11.81
N LYS A 22 -15.59 -27.21 12.89
CA LYS A 22 -16.23 -25.88 12.98
C LYS A 22 -15.29 -24.72 12.63
N ARG A 23 -14.19 -24.96 11.93
CA ARG A 23 -13.25 -23.91 11.51
C ARG A 23 -13.90 -22.91 10.56
N TYR A 24 -13.48 -21.67 10.67
CA TYR A 24 -14.01 -20.58 9.85
C TYR A 24 -13.47 -20.62 8.39
N PHE A 25 -12.27 -21.18 8.19
CA PHE A 25 -11.65 -21.38 6.88
C PHE A 25 -11.25 -22.84 6.70
N PRO A 26 -11.45 -23.42 5.51
CA PRO A 26 -10.92 -24.74 5.21
C PRO A 26 -9.38 -24.72 5.33
N LEU A 27 -8.81 -25.78 5.87
CA LEU A 27 -7.37 -25.99 5.75
C LEU A 27 -7.05 -26.27 4.27
N PRO A 28 -5.94 -25.74 3.75
CA PRO A 28 -5.46 -26.13 2.43
C PRO A 28 -5.33 -27.66 2.37
N GLY A 29 -5.80 -28.31 1.30
CA GLY A 29 -5.88 -29.77 1.20
C GLY A 29 -4.55 -30.53 1.31
N GLU A 30 -3.42 -29.82 1.20
CA GLU A 30 -2.06 -30.35 1.24
C GLU A 30 -1.32 -30.08 2.56
N VAL A 31 -2.00 -29.54 3.58
CA VAL A 31 -1.33 -29.22 4.86
C VAL A 31 -1.09 -30.50 5.64
N SER A 32 0.15 -30.99 5.59
CA SER A 32 0.65 -31.99 6.51
C SER A 32 0.82 -31.37 7.92
N SER A 33 0.92 -32.20 8.95
CA SER A 33 1.21 -31.77 10.32
C SER A 33 2.54 -30.95 10.42
N ALA A 34 3.48 -31.19 9.51
CA ALA A 34 4.73 -30.45 9.40
C ALA A 34 4.56 -29.01 8.86
N GLY A 35 3.44 -28.71 8.20
CA GLY A 35 3.12 -27.35 7.73
C GLY A 35 2.34 -26.51 8.70
N LEU A 36 2.10 -26.98 9.94
CA LEU A 36 1.42 -26.22 10.97
C LEU A 36 2.44 -25.57 11.91
N GLY A 37 2.35 -24.27 12.09
CA GLY A 37 3.08 -23.55 13.13
C GLY A 37 2.42 -23.71 14.50
N GLU A 38 3.03 -23.12 15.53
CA GLU A 38 2.50 -23.17 16.90
C GLU A 38 1.11 -22.51 17.00
N PRO A 39 0.10 -23.21 17.55
CA PRO A 39 -1.24 -22.67 17.69
C PRO A 39 -1.26 -21.56 18.74
N ILE A 40 -1.86 -20.42 18.43
CA ILE A 40 -2.12 -19.33 19.36
C ILE A 40 -3.54 -19.48 19.87
N ILE A 41 -3.69 -19.78 21.17
CA ILE A 41 -4.98 -19.99 21.82
C ILE A 41 -5.38 -18.72 22.55
N THR A 42 -6.56 -18.23 22.25
CA THR A 42 -7.21 -17.12 22.97
C THR A 42 -8.52 -17.65 23.60
N PRO A 43 -9.12 -16.95 24.57
CA PRO A 43 -10.39 -17.39 25.17
C PRO A 43 -11.54 -17.58 24.16
N GLU A 44 -11.45 -16.93 22.98
CA GLU A 44 -12.51 -16.96 21.97
C GLU A 44 -12.14 -17.75 20.71
N LYS A 45 -10.85 -17.98 20.44
CA LYS A 45 -10.37 -18.49 19.14
C LYS A 45 -9.04 -19.23 19.25
N VAL A 46 -8.86 -20.16 18.35
CA VAL A 46 -7.55 -20.75 18.05
C VAL A 46 -7.09 -20.25 16.69
N HIS A 47 -5.89 -19.71 16.65
CA HIS A 47 -5.21 -19.35 15.42
C HIS A 47 -4.18 -20.42 15.11
N LEU A 48 -4.33 -21.07 13.98
CA LEU A 48 -3.39 -22.06 13.47
C LEU A 48 -2.58 -21.40 12.35
N PRO A 49 -1.31 -21.06 12.58
CA PRO A 49 -0.42 -20.66 11.50
C PRO A 49 -0.23 -21.86 10.56
N VAL A 50 -0.34 -21.64 9.28
CA VAL A 50 -0.09 -22.65 8.25
C VAL A 50 1.08 -22.15 7.43
N HIS A 51 2.17 -22.92 7.39
CA HIS A 51 3.29 -22.68 6.48
C HIS A 51 2.85 -23.16 5.10
N CYS A 52 2.40 -22.22 4.28
CA CYS A 52 2.29 -22.46 2.84
C CYS A 52 3.70 -22.29 2.29
N GLY A 53 4.23 -23.26 1.61
CA GLY A 53 5.54 -23.16 0.94
C GLY A 53 5.64 -21.89 0.09
N ASP A 54 6.80 -21.60 -0.45
CA ASP A 54 7.01 -20.43 -1.32
C ASP A 54 5.97 -20.41 -2.42
N VAL A 55 5.18 -19.33 -2.43
CA VAL A 55 4.15 -19.15 -3.45
C VAL A 55 4.86 -18.83 -4.76
N ASP A 56 4.79 -19.78 -5.73
CA ASP A 56 5.25 -19.50 -7.08
C ASP A 56 4.46 -18.30 -7.63
N GLN A 57 5.16 -17.19 -7.84
CA GLN A 57 4.56 -15.94 -8.32
C GLN A 57 4.38 -15.93 -9.86
N GLY A 58 4.70 -17.06 -10.54
CA GLY A 58 4.38 -17.27 -11.96
C GLY A 58 5.01 -16.25 -12.91
N GLY A 59 6.22 -15.77 -12.63
CA GLY A 59 6.92 -14.82 -13.50
C GLY A 59 6.32 -13.40 -13.53
N LYS A 60 5.43 -13.05 -12.60
CA LYS A 60 4.86 -11.72 -12.50
C LYS A 60 5.93 -10.67 -12.19
N PRO A 61 5.79 -9.44 -12.72
CA PRO A 61 6.76 -8.37 -12.49
C PRO A 61 6.81 -7.91 -11.04
N GLY A 62 7.90 -7.25 -10.68
CA GLY A 62 7.98 -6.47 -9.46
C GLY A 62 7.37 -5.09 -9.68
N VAL A 63 6.53 -4.63 -8.77
CA VAL A 63 5.85 -3.32 -8.83
C VAL A 63 6.15 -2.52 -7.59
N ALA A 64 6.53 -1.25 -7.73
CA ALA A 64 6.66 -0.34 -6.59
C ALA A 64 5.38 0.45 -6.38
N TRP A 65 5.02 0.65 -5.11
CA TRP A 65 3.75 1.27 -4.72
C TRP A 65 3.97 2.44 -3.78
N ASP A 66 3.36 3.57 -4.13
CA ASP A 66 3.27 4.79 -3.32
C ASP A 66 1.97 4.78 -2.50
N PHE A 67 2.10 4.89 -1.18
CA PHE A 67 0.97 4.89 -0.26
C PHE A 67 0.42 6.29 -0.05
N ASN A 68 -0.79 6.54 -0.52
CA ASN A 68 -1.52 7.77 -0.27
C ASN A 68 -2.69 7.54 0.71
N LEU A 69 -3.34 8.63 1.12
CA LEU A 69 -4.49 8.54 2.03
C LEU A 69 -5.73 7.92 1.37
N LEU A 70 -5.90 8.13 0.07
CA LEU A 70 -7.08 7.73 -0.70
C LEU A 70 -6.75 6.82 -1.87
N SER A 71 -5.47 6.60 -2.16
CA SER A 71 -5.03 5.72 -3.24
C SER A 71 -3.77 4.96 -2.87
N LEU A 72 -3.55 3.88 -3.59
CA LEU A 72 -2.31 3.15 -3.66
C LEU A 72 -1.90 3.16 -5.13
N ASP A 73 -0.80 3.81 -5.45
CA ASP A 73 -0.35 4.04 -6.82
C ASP A 73 0.88 3.18 -7.13
N GLY A 74 0.75 2.26 -8.07
CA GLY A 74 1.78 1.30 -8.45
C GLY A 74 2.36 1.59 -9.81
N TYR A 75 3.65 1.28 -9.98
CA TYR A 75 4.33 1.37 -11.25
C TYR A 75 5.37 0.27 -11.45
N SER A 76 5.37 -0.31 -12.63
CA SER A 76 6.51 -0.98 -13.25
C SER A 76 6.50 -0.74 -14.77
N PRO A 77 7.63 -0.94 -15.48
CA PRO A 77 7.63 -0.83 -16.95
C PRO A 77 6.66 -1.80 -17.63
N GLU A 78 6.49 -3.00 -17.06
CA GLU A 78 5.64 -4.06 -17.61
C GLU A 78 4.16 -3.79 -17.39
N THR A 79 3.80 -3.27 -16.22
CA THR A 79 2.39 -3.01 -15.87
C THR A 79 1.93 -1.61 -16.29
N GLY A 80 2.87 -0.67 -16.43
CA GLY A 80 2.57 0.75 -16.49
C GLY A 80 2.05 1.28 -15.15
N TRP A 81 1.29 2.36 -15.17
CA TRP A 81 0.69 2.96 -13.98
C TRP A 81 -0.60 2.24 -13.57
N ILE A 82 -0.69 1.89 -12.30
CA ILE A 82 -1.87 1.27 -11.69
C ILE A 82 -2.30 2.14 -10.51
N ARG A 83 -3.60 2.43 -10.41
CA ARG A 83 -4.18 3.13 -9.25
C ARG A 83 -5.26 2.28 -8.60
N ILE A 84 -5.13 2.04 -7.30
CA ILE A 84 -6.14 1.39 -6.48
C ILE A 84 -6.75 2.45 -5.55
N ASP A 85 -8.05 2.70 -5.68
CA ASP A 85 -8.76 3.61 -4.80
C ASP A 85 -8.95 2.99 -3.41
N THR A 86 -8.46 3.67 -2.37
CA THR A 86 -8.58 3.27 -0.97
C THR A 86 -9.57 4.14 -0.19
N SER A 87 -10.33 5.01 -0.85
CA SER A 87 -11.28 5.95 -0.23
C SER A 87 -12.34 5.25 0.63
N LYS A 88 -12.77 4.04 0.23
CA LYS A 88 -13.70 3.22 1.01
C LYS A 88 -13.13 2.83 2.37
N LEU A 89 -11.83 2.55 2.44
CA LEU A 89 -11.14 2.25 3.69
C LEU A 89 -11.16 3.47 4.62
N ALA A 90 -10.85 4.64 4.09
CA ALA A 90 -10.94 5.91 4.79
C ALA A 90 -12.37 6.19 5.29
N SER A 91 -13.40 5.95 4.47
CA SER A 91 -14.81 6.15 4.82
C SER A 91 -15.26 5.26 5.99
N ILE A 92 -14.76 4.03 6.07
CA ILE A 92 -15.03 3.11 7.19
C ILE A 92 -14.55 3.71 8.51
N HIS A 93 -13.34 4.27 8.51
CA HIS A 93 -12.75 4.90 9.68
C HIS A 93 -13.49 6.17 10.12
N ILE A 94 -13.93 7.00 9.16
CA ILE A 94 -14.69 8.22 9.45
C ILE A 94 -16.04 7.87 10.05
N ALA A 95 -16.81 6.99 9.41
CA ALA A 95 -18.13 6.60 9.89
C ALA A 95 -18.07 5.94 11.28
N SER A 96 -17.00 5.16 11.54
CA SER A 96 -16.78 4.56 12.86
C SER A 96 -16.43 5.62 13.91
N LEU A 97 -15.65 6.64 13.56
CA LEU A 97 -15.33 7.75 14.47
C LEU A 97 -16.57 8.52 14.89
N GLU A 98 -17.43 8.89 13.94
CA GLU A 98 -18.64 9.63 14.22
C GLU A 98 -19.56 8.87 15.18
N LYS A 99 -19.75 7.56 14.93
CA LYS A 99 -20.50 6.68 15.83
C LYS A 99 -19.88 6.61 17.23
N ARG A 100 -18.56 6.44 17.33
CA ARG A 100 -17.87 6.40 18.63
C ARG A 100 -17.99 7.72 19.38
N ARG A 101 -17.84 8.86 18.71
CA ARG A 101 -18.03 10.19 19.32
C ARG A 101 -19.44 10.38 19.86
N SER A 102 -20.46 9.94 19.13
CA SER A 102 -21.85 9.97 19.59
C SER A 102 -22.06 9.15 20.88
N VAL A 103 -21.46 7.94 20.94
CA VAL A 103 -21.52 7.08 22.13
C VAL A 103 -20.71 7.67 23.28
N GLN A 104 -19.51 8.22 23.03
CA GLN A 104 -18.66 8.82 24.06
C GLN A 104 -19.32 10.01 24.74
N ARG A 105 -20.04 10.86 23.99
CA ARG A 105 -20.83 11.97 24.60
C ARG A 105 -21.91 11.49 25.57
N LYS A 106 -22.39 10.26 25.39
CA LYS A 106 -23.40 9.64 26.28
C LYS A 106 -22.78 8.75 27.36
N ALA A 107 -21.47 8.50 27.28
CA ALA A 107 -20.78 7.50 28.12
C ALA A 107 -20.75 7.88 29.60
N SER A 108 -20.67 9.18 29.92
CA SER A 108 -20.73 9.66 31.30
C SER A 108 -22.04 9.30 32.03
N LYS A 109 -23.09 8.98 31.27
CA LYS A 109 -24.43 8.65 31.79
C LYS A 109 -24.79 7.16 31.71
N SER A 110 -23.90 6.28 31.21
CA SER A 110 -24.27 4.87 30.96
C SER A 110 -23.10 3.90 31.11
N LYS A 111 -23.21 2.97 32.06
CA LYS A 111 -22.27 1.84 32.25
C LYS A 111 -22.17 0.92 31.02
N LYS A 112 -23.16 0.91 30.13
CA LYS A 112 -23.17 0.10 28.90
C LYS A 112 -22.31 0.71 27.77
N ALA A 113 -21.91 1.97 27.86
CA ALA A 113 -21.19 2.67 26.80
C ALA A 113 -19.85 2.01 26.44
N GLY A 114 -19.11 1.49 27.41
CA GLY A 114 -17.86 0.76 27.16
C GLY A 114 -18.03 -0.46 26.26
N ARG A 115 -19.08 -1.26 26.50
CA ARG A 115 -19.40 -2.44 25.66
C ARG A 115 -19.78 -2.03 24.24
N VAL A 116 -20.53 -0.94 24.10
CA VAL A 116 -20.93 -0.40 22.79
C VAL A 116 -19.72 0.13 22.02
N LEU A 117 -18.80 0.83 22.69
CA LEU A 117 -17.54 1.31 22.06
C LEU A 117 -16.67 0.14 21.60
N ALA A 118 -16.51 -0.91 22.41
CA ALA A 118 -15.78 -2.11 22.02
C ALA A 118 -16.41 -2.79 20.79
N LYS A 119 -17.75 -2.89 20.75
CA LYS A 119 -18.48 -3.43 19.60
C LYS A 119 -18.23 -2.62 18.31
N TYR A 120 -18.23 -1.28 18.38
CA TYR A 120 -17.94 -0.44 17.23
C TYR A 120 -16.48 -0.56 16.79
N SER A 121 -15.53 -0.64 17.72
CA SER A 121 -14.11 -0.85 17.40
C SER A 121 -13.86 -2.21 16.74
N LYS A 122 -14.53 -3.28 17.19
CA LYS A 122 -14.47 -4.62 16.55
C LYS A 122 -15.04 -4.60 15.14
N ARG A 123 -16.19 -3.92 14.93
CA ARG A 123 -16.81 -3.77 13.62
C ARG A 123 -15.94 -2.97 12.64
N GLU A 124 -15.32 -1.88 13.11
CA GLU A 124 -14.39 -1.09 12.31
C GLU A 124 -13.23 -1.97 11.85
N ARG A 125 -12.53 -2.64 12.76
CA ARG A 125 -11.41 -3.54 12.43
C ARG A 125 -11.79 -4.62 11.41
N ASN A 126 -12.94 -5.27 11.61
CA ASN A 126 -13.39 -6.34 10.72
C ASN A 126 -13.70 -5.80 9.31
N ARG A 127 -14.33 -4.63 9.20
CA ARG A 127 -14.62 -4.00 7.90
C ARG A 127 -13.36 -3.52 7.21
N ALA A 128 -12.49 -2.81 7.92
CA ALA A 128 -11.21 -2.37 7.39
C ALA A 128 -10.35 -3.56 6.95
N GLY A 129 -10.22 -4.59 7.79
CA GLY A 129 -9.47 -5.80 7.47
C GLY A 129 -9.95 -6.52 6.20
N LYS A 130 -11.27 -6.55 5.97
CA LYS A 130 -11.82 -7.10 4.72
C LYS A 130 -11.31 -6.32 3.49
N HIS A 131 -11.34 -4.98 3.52
CA HIS A 131 -10.87 -4.15 2.40
C HIS A 131 -9.36 -4.17 2.26
N GLN A 132 -8.61 -4.24 3.37
CA GLN A 132 -7.15 -4.43 3.32
C GLN A 132 -6.80 -5.73 2.61
N LEU A 133 -7.53 -6.82 2.88
CA LEU A 133 -7.36 -8.10 2.17
C LEU A 133 -7.73 -8.01 0.69
N GLU A 134 -8.79 -7.27 0.33
CA GLU A 134 -9.18 -7.02 -1.06
C GLU A 134 -8.08 -6.26 -1.81
N ILE A 135 -7.54 -5.18 -1.23
CA ILE A 135 -6.41 -4.42 -1.79
C ILE A 135 -5.19 -5.33 -1.99
N ALA A 136 -4.82 -6.10 -0.98
CA ALA A 136 -3.67 -7.01 -1.08
C ALA A 136 -3.86 -8.10 -2.14
N ARG A 137 -5.09 -8.59 -2.36
CA ARG A 137 -5.40 -9.53 -3.46
C ARG A 137 -5.22 -8.88 -4.82
N VAL A 138 -5.67 -7.64 -5.00
CA VAL A 138 -5.48 -6.89 -6.24
C VAL A 138 -3.98 -6.69 -6.50
N VAL A 139 -3.21 -6.26 -5.50
CA VAL A 139 -1.76 -6.12 -5.61
C VAL A 139 -1.12 -7.45 -6.03
N GLN A 140 -1.42 -8.56 -5.36
CA GLN A 140 -0.89 -9.89 -5.68
C GLN A 140 -1.31 -10.39 -7.08
N SER A 141 -2.48 -9.96 -7.59
CA SER A 141 -2.92 -10.37 -8.92
C SER A 141 -2.06 -9.79 -10.04
N VAL A 142 -1.45 -8.62 -9.81
CA VAL A 142 -0.69 -7.87 -10.82
C VAL A 142 0.82 -7.97 -10.66
N CYS A 143 1.33 -8.36 -9.48
CA CYS A 143 2.78 -8.44 -9.24
C CYS A 143 3.19 -9.66 -8.43
N GLY A 144 4.43 -10.12 -8.63
CA GLY A 144 5.07 -11.21 -7.89
C GLY A 144 5.93 -10.72 -6.73
N SER A 145 6.42 -9.49 -6.81
CA SER A 145 7.13 -8.80 -5.72
C SER A 145 6.72 -7.33 -5.64
N VAL A 146 6.83 -6.75 -4.47
CA VAL A 146 6.43 -5.37 -4.21
C VAL A 146 7.55 -4.55 -3.57
N GLY A 147 7.71 -3.31 -4.04
CA GLY A 147 8.43 -2.27 -3.32
C GLY A 147 7.42 -1.36 -2.64
N LEU A 148 7.50 -1.20 -1.32
CA LEU A 148 6.58 -0.40 -0.53
C LEU A 148 7.34 0.67 0.24
N GLU A 149 6.72 1.81 0.46
CA GLU A 149 7.30 2.85 1.31
C GLU A 149 7.34 2.41 2.77
N GLU A 150 8.50 2.55 3.41
CA GLU A 150 8.66 2.40 4.85
C GLU A 150 8.13 3.65 5.56
N LEU A 151 6.83 3.69 5.83
CA LEU A 151 6.17 4.84 6.42
C LEU A 151 6.13 4.76 7.95
N GLU A 152 6.86 5.65 8.62
CA GLU A 152 6.80 5.86 10.06
C GLU A 152 5.79 6.93 10.44
N LYS A 153 4.66 6.52 11.02
CA LYS A 153 3.59 7.44 11.43
C LYS A 153 4.06 8.51 12.43
N GLN A 154 4.99 8.16 13.31
CA GLN A 154 5.48 9.10 14.34
C GLN A 154 6.16 10.31 13.72
N GLY A 155 7.02 10.10 12.72
CA GLY A 155 7.70 11.17 11.98
C GLY A 155 6.77 12.03 11.11
N MET A 156 5.55 11.54 10.82
CA MET A 156 4.57 12.25 9.99
C MET A 156 3.61 13.14 10.79
N TYR A 157 3.58 13.03 12.12
CA TYR A 157 2.69 13.85 12.94
C TYR A 157 3.15 15.33 12.96
N THR A 158 2.17 16.22 12.84
CA THR A 158 2.34 17.67 12.83
C THR A 158 1.56 18.33 13.98
N ARG A 159 1.54 19.66 14.04
CA ARG A 159 0.66 20.40 14.96
C ARG A 159 -0.83 20.28 14.59
N SER A 160 -1.16 19.87 13.38
CA SER A 160 -2.53 19.71 12.89
C SER A 160 -3.20 18.46 13.46
N ARG A 161 -4.21 18.64 14.34
CA ARG A 161 -5.01 17.53 14.87
C ARG A 161 -5.77 16.77 13.79
N ILE A 162 -6.19 17.45 12.72
CA ILE A 162 -6.92 16.86 11.60
C ILE A 162 -5.98 15.94 10.81
N TRP A 163 -4.78 16.45 10.48
CA TRP A 163 -3.76 15.69 9.77
C TRP A 163 -3.32 14.46 10.55
N ASN A 164 -3.01 14.62 11.84
CA ASN A 164 -2.59 13.51 12.70
C ASN A 164 -3.66 12.41 12.81
N ARG A 165 -4.95 12.79 12.80
CA ARG A 165 -6.04 11.80 12.74
C ARG A 165 -6.07 11.03 11.43
N ARG A 166 -5.76 11.64 10.30
CA ARG A 166 -5.66 10.98 9.00
C ARG A 166 -4.51 9.99 9.00
N ILE A 167 -3.33 10.42 9.40
CA ILE A 167 -2.13 9.58 9.48
C ILE A 167 -2.33 8.40 10.43
N SER A 168 -2.87 8.63 11.64
CA SER A 168 -3.09 7.56 12.62
C SER A 168 -3.97 6.43 12.11
N ARG A 169 -4.82 6.72 11.12
CA ARG A 169 -5.75 5.78 10.47
C ARG A 169 -5.27 5.24 9.14
N GLY A 170 -4.14 5.70 8.64
CA GLY A 170 -3.53 5.07 7.47
C GLY A 170 -3.31 3.58 7.74
N ASP A 171 -3.79 2.74 6.86
CA ASP A 171 -3.74 1.27 7.00
C ASP A 171 -2.46 0.66 6.40
N TRP A 172 -1.48 1.48 6.08
CA TRP A 172 -0.26 1.11 5.38
C TRP A 172 0.44 -0.12 5.97
N ARG A 173 0.77 -0.09 7.27
CA ARG A 173 1.40 -1.23 7.97
C ARG A 173 0.54 -2.49 7.96
N SER A 174 -0.79 -2.36 7.98
CA SER A 174 -1.68 -3.51 7.92
C SER A 174 -1.67 -4.14 6.55
N ILE A 175 -1.68 -3.32 5.49
CA ILE A 175 -1.58 -3.77 4.10
C ILE A 175 -0.21 -4.42 3.86
N THR A 176 0.90 -3.77 4.30
CA THR A 176 2.25 -4.33 4.21
C THR A 176 2.32 -5.72 4.86
N ARG A 177 1.81 -5.86 6.09
CA ARG A 177 1.82 -7.15 6.80
C ARG A 177 1.03 -8.23 6.06
N ILE A 178 -0.11 -7.89 5.46
CA ILE A 178 -0.89 -8.82 4.66
C ILE A 178 -0.13 -9.21 3.40
N LEU A 179 0.56 -8.27 2.74
CA LEU A 179 1.38 -8.54 1.57
C LEU A 179 2.57 -9.43 1.91
N VAL A 180 3.25 -9.20 3.04
CA VAL A 180 4.30 -10.10 3.54
C VAL A 180 3.76 -11.51 3.75
N GLY A 181 2.59 -11.66 4.37
CA GLY A 181 1.96 -12.97 4.54
C GLY A 181 1.53 -13.65 3.23
N ARG A 182 1.38 -12.91 2.13
CA ARG A 182 0.94 -13.43 0.83
C ARG A 182 2.05 -13.64 -0.18
N LEU A 183 3.09 -12.82 -0.14
CA LEU A 183 4.21 -12.83 -1.09
C LEU A 183 5.50 -13.39 -0.47
N GLY A 184 5.50 -13.65 0.84
CA GLY A 184 6.69 -13.97 1.60
C GLY A 184 7.54 -12.71 1.91
N GLU A 185 8.47 -12.82 2.84
CA GLU A 185 9.39 -11.71 3.19
C GLU A 185 10.27 -11.30 2.00
N ALA A 186 10.76 -12.27 1.23
CA ALA A 186 11.57 -12.01 0.03
C ALA A 186 10.79 -11.28 -1.08
N GLY A 187 9.45 -11.44 -1.13
CA GLY A 187 8.59 -10.78 -2.10
C GLY A 187 8.23 -9.33 -1.73
N VAL A 188 8.59 -8.84 -0.54
CA VAL A 188 8.26 -7.49 -0.08
C VAL A 188 9.52 -6.73 0.30
N LYS A 189 9.80 -5.63 -0.40
CA LYS A 189 10.93 -4.75 -0.13
C LYS A 189 10.43 -3.41 0.39
N GLU A 190 10.78 -3.07 1.63
CA GLU A 190 10.53 -1.73 2.17
C GLU A 190 11.57 -0.75 1.64
N LEU A 191 11.13 0.43 1.22
CA LEU A 191 11.92 1.46 0.55
C LEU A 191 11.82 2.77 1.33
N ASP A 192 12.93 3.48 1.47
CA ASP A 192 12.92 4.82 2.06
C ASP A 192 11.97 5.75 1.28
N PRO A 193 10.98 6.37 1.93
CA PRO A 193 10.02 7.25 1.28
C PRO A 193 10.57 8.66 0.99
N TYR A 194 11.74 9.02 1.54
CA TYR A 194 12.24 10.39 1.49
C TYR A 194 12.32 10.95 0.08
N GLY A 195 11.54 12.02 -0.18
CA GLY A 195 11.54 12.73 -1.44
C GLY A 195 11.02 11.94 -2.65
N SER A 196 10.34 10.79 -2.46
CA SER A 196 9.74 10.03 -3.57
C SER A 196 8.88 10.92 -4.46
N SER A 197 8.03 11.76 -3.87
CA SER A 197 7.19 12.72 -4.58
C SER A 197 7.93 13.96 -5.06
N SER A 198 9.08 14.31 -4.44
CA SER A 198 9.77 15.59 -4.66
C SER A 198 10.89 15.51 -5.69
N TYR A 199 11.52 14.35 -5.87
CA TYR A 199 12.49 14.16 -6.93
C TYR A 199 11.81 13.95 -8.28
N CYS A 200 12.32 14.58 -9.32
CA CYS A 200 11.91 14.28 -10.67
C CYS A 200 12.35 12.86 -11.06
N SER A 201 11.39 12.03 -11.46
CA SER A 201 11.68 10.66 -11.88
C SER A 201 12.58 10.60 -13.11
N LYS A 202 12.53 11.61 -14.01
CA LYS A 202 13.35 11.68 -15.22
C LYS A 202 14.77 12.16 -14.94
N CYS A 203 14.96 13.37 -14.40
CA CYS A 203 16.29 13.99 -14.30
C CYS A 203 16.87 14.03 -12.87
N GLY A 204 16.08 13.68 -11.84
CA GLY A 204 16.53 13.72 -10.45
C GLY A 204 16.52 15.10 -9.80
N TRP A 205 16.05 16.15 -10.49
CA TRP A 205 15.90 17.48 -9.90
C TRP A 205 14.93 17.44 -8.70
N PHE A 206 15.27 18.16 -7.63
CA PHE A 206 14.49 18.18 -6.42
C PHE A 206 13.56 19.39 -6.38
N ASN A 207 12.24 19.17 -6.42
CA ASN A 207 11.24 20.20 -6.27
C ASN A 207 11.00 20.51 -4.80
N ARG A 208 11.21 21.76 -4.37
CA ARG A 208 11.01 22.20 -2.98
C ARG A 208 9.59 22.65 -2.69
N ASP A 209 8.86 23.07 -3.73
CA ASP A 209 7.60 23.80 -3.62
C ASP A 209 6.41 23.02 -4.19
N LEU A 210 6.27 21.74 -3.80
CA LEU A 210 5.15 20.91 -4.26
C LEU A 210 3.80 21.39 -3.71
N ASN A 211 3.77 22.05 -2.56
CA ASN A 211 2.60 22.68 -1.92
C ASN A 211 1.30 21.84 -2.01
N GLY A 212 1.42 20.51 -1.99
CA GLY A 212 0.27 19.60 -2.08
C GLY A 212 -0.35 19.48 -3.47
N ALA A 213 0.28 20.03 -4.52
CA ALA A 213 -0.21 19.92 -5.89
C ALA A 213 -0.32 18.46 -6.35
N ASP A 214 -1.37 18.14 -7.09
CA ASP A 214 -1.59 16.80 -7.66
C ASP A 214 -0.67 16.56 -8.86
N VAL A 215 -0.21 17.63 -9.51
CA VAL A 215 0.67 17.61 -10.66
C VAL A 215 2.09 17.96 -10.23
N PHE A 216 3.04 17.07 -10.53
CA PHE A 216 4.46 17.34 -10.42
C PHE A 216 4.95 18.08 -11.68
N VAL A 217 5.62 19.21 -11.49
CA VAL A 217 6.26 19.98 -12.57
C VAL A 217 7.75 20.11 -12.25
N CYS A 218 8.61 19.63 -13.12
CA CYS A 218 10.05 19.69 -12.94
C CYS A 218 10.63 21.01 -13.43
N GLY A 219 11.27 21.76 -12.53
CA GLY A 219 11.98 22.99 -12.91
C GLY A 219 13.28 22.75 -13.69
N GLY A 220 13.82 21.52 -13.68
CA GLY A 220 15.07 21.19 -14.38
C GLY A 220 14.88 20.71 -15.81
N CYS A 221 13.91 19.83 -16.09
CA CYS A 221 13.72 19.24 -17.42
C CYS A 221 12.30 19.45 -17.99
N GLY A 222 11.45 20.22 -17.34
CA GLY A 222 10.10 20.50 -17.80
C GLY A 222 9.10 19.33 -17.71
N LEU A 223 9.51 18.15 -17.19
CA LEU A 223 8.59 17.01 -17.04
C LEU A 223 7.35 17.43 -16.24
N ARG A 224 6.20 17.14 -16.80
CA ARG A 224 4.89 17.32 -16.16
C ARG A 224 4.18 15.98 -16.03
N LEU A 225 3.86 15.56 -14.81
CA LEU A 225 3.34 14.23 -14.52
C LEU A 225 2.41 14.28 -13.30
N ASP A 226 1.49 13.32 -13.19
CA ASP A 226 0.78 13.08 -11.93
C ASP A 226 1.81 12.84 -10.80
N ARG A 227 1.65 13.51 -9.66
CA ARG A 227 2.62 13.47 -8.56
C ARG A 227 2.77 12.08 -7.95
N GLN A 228 1.68 11.33 -7.88
CA GLN A 228 1.70 9.97 -7.33
C GLN A 228 2.39 9.00 -8.31
N LEU A 229 2.16 9.18 -9.61
CA LEU A 229 2.89 8.43 -10.63
C LEU A 229 4.39 8.75 -10.58
N ASN A 230 4.77 10.02 -10.44
CA ASN A 230 6.19 10.41 -10.26
C ASN A 230 6.80 9.73 -9.04
N ALA A 231 6.06 9.64 -7.92
CA ALA A 231 6.51 8.96 -6.71
C ALA A 231 6.67 7.45 -6.94
N ALA A 232 5.68 6.79 -7.54
CA ALA A 232 5.73 5.36 -7.84
C ALA A 232 6.90 4.99 -8.76
N ILE A 233 7.20 5.82 -9.78
CA ILE A 233 8.37 5.63 -10.66
C ILE A 233 9.67 5.77 -9.86
N ASN A 234 9.78 6.78 -8.98
CA ASN A 234 10.96 6.95 -8.13
C ASN A 234 11.17 5.75 -7.19
N LEU A 235 10.10 5.23 -6.61
CA LEU A 235 10.15 4.03 -5.77
C LEU A 235 10.54 2.80 -6.58
N TYR A 236 10.02 2.64 -7.80
CA TYR A 236 10.43 1.56 -8.69
C TYR A 236 11.93 1.62 -9.03
N MET A 237 12.45 2.81 -9.32
CA MET A 237 13.88 2.98 -9.55
C MET A 237 14.72 2.62 -8.32
N ARG A 238 14.27 2.98 -7.10
CA ARG A 238 14.91 2.56 -5.83
C ARG A 238 14.87 1.04 -5.65
N MET A 239 13.74 0.41 -5.94
CA MET A 239 13.57 -1.03 -5.88
C MET A 239 14.51 -1.75 -6.86
N ARG A 240 14.60 -1.24 -8.10
CA ARG A 240 15.31 -1.86 -9.23
C ARG A 240 16.84 -1.67 -9.14
N PHE A 241 17.29 -0.46 -8.87
CA PHE A 241 18.72 -0.11 -8.90
C PHE A 241 19.36 -0.06 -7.51
N GLY A 242 18.56 -0.03 -6.45
CA GLY A 242 19.04 0.33 -5.14
C GLY A 242 19.38 1.82 -5.03
N TYR A 243 19.73 2.25 -3.83
CA TYR A 243 20.04 3.65 -3.54
C TYR A 243 21.02 3.77 -2.38
N THR A 244 21.60 4.96 -2.25
CA THR A 244 22.40 5.37 -1.09
C THR A 244 21.81 6.63 -0.50
N GLU A 245 21.90 6.73 0.82
CA GLU A 245 21.53 7.92 1.57
C GLU A 245 22.79 8.74 1.87
N LYS A 246 22.74 10.02 1.58
CA LYS A 246 23.82 10.96 1.88
C LYS A 246 23.27 12.17 2.61
N TRP A 247 24.06 12.72 3.51
CA TRP A 247 23.74 13.98 4.17
C TRP A 247 24.64 15.08 3.59
N VAL A 248 24.02 16.06 2.92
CA VAL A 248 24.71 17.19 2.30
C VAL A 248 24.12 18.48 2.82
N GLY A 249 24.93 19.29 3.49
CA GLY A 249 24.49 20.56 4.08
C GLY A 249 23.33 20.38 5.09
N GLY A 250 23.39 19.33 5.92
CA GLY A 250 22.36 19.01 6.91
C GLY A 250 21.04 18.47 6.33
N ARG A 251 20.99 18.15 5.04
CA ARG A 251 19.82 17.60 4.38
C ARG A 251 20.08 16.21 3.85
N LYS A 252 19.12 15.30 4.06
CA LYS A 252 19.13 13.95 3.47
C LYS A 252 19.00 14.06 1.95
N ARG A 253 19.79 13.27 1.23
CA ARG A 253 19.67 13.04 -0.22
C ARG A 253 19.62 11.55 -0.48
N VAL A 254 18.80 11.17 -1.43
CA VAL A 254 18.71 9.79 -1.93
C VAL A 254 19.25 9.75 -3.34
N GLU A 255 20.31 8.99 -3.55
CA GLU A 255 20.97 8.82 -4.85
C GLU A 255 20.81 7.38 -5.34
N LEU A 256 20.36 7.21 -6.58
CA LEU A 256 20.21 5.88 -7.19
C LEU A 256 21.56 5.29 -7.57
N ARG A 257 21.72 3.98 -7.39
CA ARG A 257 22.90 3.23 -7.83
C ARG A 257 22.73 2.76 -9.28
N MET A 258 22.83 3.67 -10.21
CA MET A 258 22.68 3.36 -11.65
C MET A 258 24.07 3.19 -12.28
N GLU A 259 24.67 2.02 -12.15
CA GLU A 259 26.00 1.72 -12.67
C GLU A 259 26.09 2.00 -14.17
N GLY A 260 26.79 3.08 -14.54
CA GLY A 260 27.05 3.47 -15.94
C GLY A 260 25.82 3.91 -16.75
N ALA A 261 24.61 3.87 -16.19
CA ALA A 261 23.39 4.25 -16.91
C ALA A 261 22.96 5.69 -16.57
N SER A 262 22.72 6.51 -17.59
CA SER A 262 22.07 7.80 -17.41
C SER A 262 20.60 7.62 -17.00
N ARG A 263 20.20 8.29 -15.92
CA ARG A 263 18.80 8.30 -15.44
C ARG A 263 17.83 8.78 -16.52
N VAL A 264 18.20 9.84 -17.25
CA VAL A 264 17.39 10.39 -18.34
C VAL A 264 17.28 9.37 -19.49
N ALA A 265 18.40 8.79 -19.93
CA ALA A 265 18.38 7.80 -21.00
C ALA A 265 17.60 6.53 -20.64
N TRP A 266 17.67 6.10 -19.37
CA TRP A 266 16.86 4.97 -18.89
C TRP A 266 15.37 5.35 -18.89
N TRP A 267 15.03 6.54 -18.39
CA TRP A 267 13.66 7.03 -18.35
C TRP A 267 13.05 7.11 -19.75
N ASP A 268 13.77 7.67 -20.70
CA ASP A 268 13.29 7.83 -22.09
C ASP A 268 13.11 6.47 -22.80
N ARG A 269 13.97 5.49 -22.51
CA ARG A 269 13.89 4.15 -23.14
C ARG A 269 12.92 3.20 -22.47
N VAL A 270 12.70 3.32 -21.17
CA VAL A 270 11.95 2.33 -20.38
C VAL A 270 10.64 2.91 -19.85
N VAL A 271 10.70 4.08 -19.19
CA VAL A 271 9.52 4.66 -18.56
C VAL A 271 8.58 5.25 -19.61
N LEU A 272 9.09 6.09 -20.48
CA LEU A 272 8.27 6.77 -21.48
C LEU A 272 7.45 5.80 -22.34
N PRO A 273 8.01 4.75 -22.94
CA PRO A 273 7.23 3.78 -23.71
C PRO A 273 6.18 3.04 -22.89
N SER A 274 6.48 2.72 -21.63
CA SER A 274 5.53 2.02 -20.74
C SER A 274 4.31 2.87 -20.37
N LEU A 275 4.46 4.19 -20.37
CA LEU A 275 3.37 5.13 -20.11
C LEU A 275 2.56 5.41 -21.38
N VAL A 276 3.22 5.55 -22.52
CA VAL A 276 2.60 5.90 -23.81
C VAL A 276 2.04 4.67 -24.53
N GLY A 277 2.64 3.50 -24.37
CA GLY A 277 2.25 2.25 -25.04
C GLY A 277 0.81 1.73 -24.70
N GLY A 278 0.07 2.43 -23.88
CA GLY A 278 -1.38 2.23 -23.66
C GLY A 278 -2.27 3.23 -24.38
N CYS A 279 -1.70 4.32 -24.90
CA CYS A 279 -2.35 5.22 -25.85
C CYS A 279 -1.93 4.77 -27.25
N VAL A 280 -2.84 4.11 -27.97
CA VAL A 280 -2.75 4.02 -29.42
C VAL A 280 -2.80 5.47 -29.91
N LEU A 281 -1.63 6.04 -30.22
CA LEU A 281 -1.55 7.29 -30.94
C LEU A 281 -2.04 7.01 -32.37
N THR A 282 -3.37 6.98 -32.53
CA THR A 282 -3.98 7.02 -33.84
C THR A 282 -3.69 8.40 -34.43
N GLY A 283 -2.68 8.49 -35.30
CA GLY A 283 -2.59 9.52 -36.29
C GLY A 283 -1.92 10.84 -35.91
N ALA A 284 -1.08 10.92 -34.88
CA ALA A 284 -0.23 12.09 -34.69
C ALA A 284 1.16 11.83 -35.26
N GLU A 285 1.47 12.57 -36.32
CA GLU A 285 2.83 12.75 -36.85
C GLU A 285 3.80 13.04 -35.71
N ARG A 286 5.05 12.60 -35.87
CA ARG A 286 6.17 12.68 -34.91
C ARG A 286 6.20 14.02 -34.16
N SER A 287 5.52 14.06 -33.02
CA SER A 287 5.64 15.17 -32.06
C SER A 287 7.04 15.11 -31.44
N ASP A 288 7.63 16.29 -31.30
CA ASP A 288 8.90 16.49 -30.60
C ASP A 288 8.85 15.73 -29.25
N PRO A 289 9.83 14.87 -28.91
CA PRO A 289 9.90 14.17 -27.64
C PRO A 289 9.74 15.08 -26.41
N ASP A 290 10.20 16.33 -26.48
CA ASP A 290 10.08 17.32 -25.43
C ASP A 290 8.65 17.88 -25.30
N GLU A 291 7.89 17.94 -26.38
CA GLU A 291 6.47 18.32 -26.35
C GLU A 291 5.62 17.19 -25.79
N LEU A 292 5.93 15.94 -26.14
CA LEU A 292 5.31 14.74 -25.59
C LEU A 292 5.52 14.67 -24.07
N VAL A 293 6.73 14.93 -23.58
CA VAL A 293 7.06 14.93 -22.16
C VAL A 293 6.31 16.03 -21.41
N ARG A 294 6.09 17.19 -22.01
CA ARG A 294 5.31 18.29 -21.43
C ARG A 294 3.81 17.97 -21.35
N GLY A 295 3.28 17.22 -22.33
CA GLY A 295 1.87 16.81 -22.38
C GLY A 295 1.51 15.52 -21.63
N LEU A 296 2.48 14.81 -21.04
CA LEU A 296 2.26 13.50 -20.40
C LEU A 296 1.16 13.49 -19.32
N HIS A 297 1.02 14.58 -18.57
CA HIS A 297 -0.02 14.66 -17.51
C HIS A 297 -1.43 14.43 -18.05
N ASP A 298 -1.74 14.98 -19.22
CA ASP A 298 -3.08 14.90 -19.79
C ASP A 298 -3.28 13.61 -20.60
N ALA A 299 -2.19 13.03 -21.12
CA ALA A 299 -2.18 11.83 -21.95
C ALA A 299 -2.14 10.52 -21.12
N VAL A 300 -1.44 10.53 -19.98
CA VAL A 300 -1.24 9.32 -19.18
C VAL A 300 -2.40 9.11 -18.22
N ARG A 301 -3.09 7.98 -18.38
CA ARG A 301 -4.15 7.51 -17.48
C ARG A 301 -3.71 6.20 -16.82
N PRO A 302 -4.12 5.91 -15.57
CA PRO A 302 -3.86 4.62 -14.97
C PRO A 302 -4.52 3.51 -15.80
N LYS A 303 -3.77 2.48 -16.18
CA LYS A 303 -4.27 1.34 -16.95
C LYS A 303 -5.32 0.53 -16.18
N LEU A 304 -5.15 0.42 -14.88
CA LEU A 304 -6.11 -0.20 -13.97
C LEU A 304 -6.51 0.83 -12.92
N HIS A 305 -7.75 1.23 -12.95
CA HIS A 305 -8.35 2.12 -11.97
C HIS A 305 -9.49 1.38 -11.26
N TYR A 306 -9.23 0.94 -10.04
CA TYR A 306 -10.26 0.36 -9.18
C TYR A 306 -10.95 1.50 -8.43
N ALA A 307 -11.94 2.13 -9.06
CA ALA A 307 -12.76 3.17 -8.45
C ALA A 307 -13.92 2.56 -7.64
N TYR A 308 -14.04 2.98 -6.39
CA TYR A 308 -15.24 2.79 -5.60
C TYR A 308 -16.03 4.10 -5.57
N ASP A 309 -16.91 4.27 -6.52
CA ASP A 309 -17.52 5.50 -7.01
C ASP A 309 -18.45 6.28 -6.07
N ARG A 310 -18.40 6.20 -4.75
CA ARG A 310 -19.42 6.91 -3.93
C ARG A 310 -18.94 7.72 -2.74
N TYR A 311 -17.65 7.85 -2.44
CA TYR A 311 -17.22 8.41 -1.15
C TYR A 311 -16.12 9.49 -1.18
N ALA A 312 -15.69 9.93 -2.34
CA ALA A 312 -14.73 11.03 -2.46
C ALA A 312 -15.24 12.34 -1.82
N ASP A 313 -16.55 12.61 -1.96
CA ASP A 313 -17.21 13.81 -1.41
C ASP A 313 -17.23 13.89 0.13
N ALA A 314 -17.17 12.75 0.82
CA ALA A 314 -17.21 12.75 2.29
C ALA A 314 -15.92 13.27 2.95
N TYR A 315 -14.80 13.25 2.22
CA TYR A 315 -13.53 13.75 2.73
C TYR A 315 -13.35 15.26 2.59
N LEU A 316 -13.99 15.85 1.59
CA LEU A 316 -13.90 17.28 1.30
C LEU A 316 -14.88 18.11 2.16
N ARG A 317 -15.89 17.48 2.76
CA ARG A 317 -16.92 18.14 3.56
C ARG A 317 -16.74 18.07 5.06
N ILE A 318 -15.51 17.98 5.58
CA ILE A 318 -15.29 18.17 7.01
C ILE A 318 -15.09 19.68 7.22
N PRO A 319 -16.06 20.38 7.86
CA PRO A 319 -15.89 21.79 8.16
C PRO A 319 -14.62 21.98 8.98
N THR A 320 -13.88 23.03 8.65
CA THR A 320 -12.69 23.55 9.35
C THR A 320 -12.93 23.75 10.82
#